data_485efaeeca123875dae309319cff72e9
#
_entry.id   485efaeeca123875dae309319cff72e9
#
_cell.length_a   1.000
_cell.length_b   1.000
_cell.length_c   1.000
_cell.angle_alpha   90.00
_cell.angle_beta   90.00
_cell.angle_gamma   90.00
#
_symmetry.space_group_name_H-M   'P 1'
#
loop_
_entity.id
_entity.type
_entity.pdbx_description
1 polymer ?
#
loop_
_entity_poly.entity_id
_entity_poly.type
_entity_poly.pdbx_seq_one_letter_code
_entity_poly.pdbx_strand_id
1 'polypeptide(L)'
;YLTDECFNIVSEYIKNNDCLSMPLILVKSKEIEQGLTGLIAGRVLNKYGKTAIILYENEELGICTGSIRSQGDNNARDILEFSSKYLNKYGGHKNASGFSLNIDNFDKFAKKIMEYSLENNLESSEKENKNYDIELDFKYIDMQLAETIEYFEPFGYSNEEPIFYSNNVK
;
A
#
# COMPACT_ATOMS: atom_id res chain seq x y z
N TYR A 1 -1.26 1.85 18.50
CA TYR A 1 0.05 2.00 19.16
C TYR A 1 1.19 1.38 18.33
N LEU A 2 1.38 0.04 18.28
CA LEU A 2 2.52 -0.58 17.58
C LEU A 2 2.52 -0.32 16.06
N THR A 3 1.36 -0.41 15.43
CA THR A 3 1.22 -0.11 13.99
C THR A 3 1.55 1.36 13.68
N ASP A 4 1.23 2.28 14.58
CA ASP A 4 1.51 3.70 14.40
C ASP A 4 2.99 3.99 14.57
N GLU A 5 3.65 3.35 15.54
CA GLU A 5 5.10 3.42 15.73
C GLU A 5 5.84 2.92 14.48
N CYS A 6 5.51 1.71 14.00
CA CYS A 6 6.10 1.16 12.78
C CYS A 6 5.85 2.05 11.56
N PHE A 7 4.64 2.62 11.44
CA PHE A 7 4.32 3.53 10.34
C PHE A 7 5.11 4.85 10.41
N ASN A 8 5.35 5.37 11.62
CA ASN A 8 6.17 6.57 11.81
C ASN A 8 7.63 6.30 11.42
N ILE A 9 8.22 5.16 11.83
CA ILE A 9 9.57 4.74 11.43
C ILE A 9 9.69 4.72 9.90
N VAL A 10 8.75 4.06 9.22
CA VAL A 10 8.74 3.97 7.75
C VAL A 10 8.54 5.35 7.11
N SER A 11 7.65 6.20 7.67
CA SER A 11 7.40 7.54 7.15
C SER A 11 8.62 8.46 7.28
N GLU A 12 9.37 8.36 8.35
CA GLU A 12 10.63 9.08 8.53
C GLU A 12 11.70 8.59 7.55
N TYR A 13 11.82 7.28 7.38
CA TYR A 13 12.72 6.71 6.38
C TYR A 13 12.42 7.23 4.97
N ILE A 14 11.15 7.23 4.58
CA ILE A 14 10.70 7.71 3.25
C ILE A 14 11.10 9.18 3.03
N LYS A 15 10.93 10.02 4.04
CA LYS A 15 11.28 11.46 3.97
C LYS A 15 12.78 11.68 3.89
N ASN A 16 13.55 10.94 4.68
CA ASN A 16 14.99 11.14 4.80
C ASN A 16 15.80 10.56 3.63
N ASN A 17 15.23 9.64 2.85
CA ASN A 17 15.91 8.94 1.76
C ASN A 17 15.34 9.24 0.38
N ASP A 18 14.59 10.34 0.24
CA ASP A 18 14.00 10.78 -1.04
C ASP A 18 13.21 9.70 -1.80
N CYS A 19 12.58 8.77 -1.07
CA CYS A 19 11.84 7.68 -1.68
C CYS A 19 10.66 8.15 -2.54
N LEU A 20 10.22 9.40 -2.34
CA LEU A 20 9.09 9.96 -3.10
C LEU A 20 9.47 10.37 -4.53
N SER A 21 10.75 10.54 -4.85
CA SER A 21 11.22 10.75 -6.21
C SER A 21 11.20 9.47 -7.06
N MET A 22 11.15 8.31 -6.40
CA MET A 22 11.15 7.02 -7.07
C MET A 22 9.74 6.62 -7.56
N PRO A 23 9.63 5.77 -8.61
CA PRO A 23 8.34 5.31 -9.14
C PRO A 23 7.51 4.52 -8.14
N LEU A 24 8.16 3.82 -7.22
CA LEU A 24 7.56 3.09 -6.11
C LEU A 24 8.34 3.34 -4.82
N ILE A 25 7.72 3.01 -3.68
CA ILE A 25 8.34 3.12 -2.37
C ILE A 25 8.82 1.73 -1.93
N LEU A 26 10.13 1.59 -1.69
CA LEU A 26 10.75 0.37 -1.17
C LEU A 26 11.46 0.70 0.15
N VAL A 27 11.01 0.09 1.23
CA VAL A 27 11.60 0.26 2.56
C VAL A 27 11.89 -1.09 3.19
N LYS A 28 13.13 -1.25 3.67
CA LYS A 28 13.57 -2.39 4.46
C LYS A 28 13.98 -1.89 5.85
N SER A 29 13.48 -2.51 6.91
CA SER A 29 13.80 -2.13 8.28
C SER A 29 13.76 -3.34 9.21
N LYS A 30 14.62 -3.34 10.21
CA LYS A 30 14.62 -4.29 11.34
C LYS A 30 13.81 -3.78 12.54
N GLU A 31 13.43 -2.51 12.52
CA GLU A 31 12.73 -1.83 13.60
C GLU A 31 11.21 -1.94 13.51
N ILE A 32 10.69 -2.60 12.46
CA ILE A 32 9.26 -2.83 12.28
C ILE A 32 8.92 -4.30 12.57
N GLU A 33 7.66 -4.56 12.87
CA GLU A 33 7.19 -5.94 13.11
C GLU A 33 6.85 -6.65 11.79
N GLN A 34 7.32 -7.91 11.67
CA GLN A 34 7.09 -8.73 10.47
C GLN A 34 5.60 -8.83 10.10
N GLY A 35 4.73 -9.05 11.09
CA GLY A 35 3.29 -9.19 10.89
C GLY A 35 2.57 -7.91 10.45
N LEU A 36 3.24 -6.76 10.55
CA LEU A 36 2.65 -5.46 10.22
C LEU A 36 3.05 -4.94 8.83
N THR A 37 3.97 -5.60 8.12
CA THR A 37 4.47 -5.14 6.81
C THR A 37 3.34 -4.85 5.83
N GLY A 38 2.30 -5.69 5.80
CA GLY A 38 1.14 -5.54 4.91
C GLY A 38 0.25 -4.35 5.26
N LEU A 39 0.01 -4.10 6.55
CA LEU A 39 -0.75 -2.94 7.03
C LEU A 39 0.00 -1.64 6.75
N ILE A 40 1.30 -1.63 7.02
CA ILE A 40 2.16 -0.46 6.78
C ILE A 40 2.24 -0.16 5.29
N ALA A 41 2.42 -1.16 4.43
CA ALA A 41 2.44 -0.98 2.99
C ALA A 41 1.12 -0.38 2.46
N GLY A 42 -0.04 -0.82 2.99
CA GLY A 42 -1.34 -0.24 2.68
C GLY A 42 -1.46 1.22 3.10
N ARG A 43 -1.03 1.56 4.32
CA ARG A 43 -1.03 2.95 4.82
C ARG A 43 -0.08 3.85 3.99
N VAL A 44 1.07 3.34 3.57
CA VAL A 44 2.03 4.07 2.71
C VAL A 44 1.42 4.31 1.34
N LEU A 45 0.81 3.28 0.72
CA LEU A 45 0.09 3.41 -0.55
C LEU A 45 -0.98 4.49 -0.46
N ASN A 46 -1.86 4.42 0.54
CA ASN A 46 -2.95 5.38 0.72
C ASN A 46 -2.47 6.81 0.95
N LYS A 47 -1.35 6.97 1.67
CA LYS A 47 -0.80 8.30 1.98
C LYS A 47 -0.10 8.95 0.80
N TYR A 48 0.66 8.18 0.03
CA TYR A 48 1.57 8.72 -0.99
C TYR A 48 1.11 8.42 -2.43
N GLY A 49 0.08 7.58 -2.62
CA GLY A 49 -0.44 7.21 -3.94
C GLY A 49 0.52 6.36 -4.77
N LYS A 50 1.54 5.74 -4.16
CA LYS A 50 2.57 4.96 -4.85
C LYS A 50 2.55 3.52 -4.40
N THR A 51 2.80 2.60 -5.33
CA THR A 51 3.06 1.19 -4.98
C THR A 51 4.10 1.13 -3.87
N ALA A 52 3.79 0.41 -2.79
CA ALA A 52 4.60 0.33 -1.60
C ALA A 52 5.04 -1.10 -1.30
N ILE A 53 6.35 -1.26 -1.10
CA ILE A 53 7.00 -2.53 -0.73
C ILE A 53 7.69 -2.30 0.60
N ILE A 54 7.21 -2.98 1.64
CA ILE A 54 7.74 -2.87 3.00
C ILE A 54 8.27 -4.23 3.42
N LEU A 55 9.54 -4.26 3.87
CA LEU A 55 10.20 -5.48 4.33
C LEU A 55 10.67 -5.34 5.77
N TYR A 56 10.41 -6.39 6.54
CA TYR A 56 11.09 -6.65 7.81
C TYR A 56 12.37 -7.45 7.54
N GLU A 57 13.47 -7.02 8.14
CA GLU A 57 14.75 -7.71 8.07
C GLU A 57 14.99 -8.49 9.37
N ASN A 58 15.11 -9.82 9.26
CA ASN A 58 15.53 -10.69 10.34
C ASN A 58 17.01 -11.08 10.15
N GLU A 59 17.89 -10.38 10.83
CA GLU A 59 19.34 -10.59 10.74
C GLU A 59 19.74 -11.99 11.27
N GLU A 60 19.07 -12.50 12.30
CA GLU A 60 19.39 -13.80 12.91
C GLU A 60 19.11 -14.97 11.94
N LEU A 61 18.03 -14.86 11.19
CA LEU A 61 17.64 -15.86 10.19
C LEU A 61 18.23 -15.60 8.80
N GLY A 62 18.83 -14.43 8.59
CA GLY A 62 19.34 -14.01 7.27
C GLY A 62 18.24 -13.82 6.22
N ILE A 63 17.01 -13.50 6.63
CA ILE A 63 15.83 -13.44 5.77
C ILE A 63 15.12 -12.10 5.90
N CYS A 64 14.70 -11.54 4.77
CA CYS A 64 13.71 -10.48 4.72
C CYS A 64 12.34 -11.07 4.38
N THR A 65 11.30 -10.61 5.09
CA THR A 65 9.89 -10.90 4.78
C THR A 65 9.17 -9.60 4.51
N GLY A 66 8.44 -9.53 3.41
CA GLY A 66 7.82 -8.30 2.99
C GLY A 66 6.43 -8.46 2.40
N SER A 67 5.80 -7.30 2.26
CA SER A 67 4.50 -7.17 1.62
C SER A 67 4.56 -6.03 0.59
N ILE A 68 3.86 -6.24 -0.52
CA ILE A 68 3.63 -5.21 -1.53
C ILE A 68 2.15 -4.86 -1.56
N ARG A 69 1.87 -3.57 -1.74
CA ARG A 69 0.53 -3.04 -2.01
C ARG A 69 0.59 -2.15 -3.24
N SER A 70 -0.35 -2.34 -4.13
CA SER A 70 -0.48 -1.58 -5.39
C SER A 70 -1.93 -1.25 -5.67
N GLN A 71 -2.15 -0.27 -6.53
CA GLN A 71 -3.47 0.17 -6.97
C GLN A 71 -3.43 0.55 -8.46
N GLY A 72 -4.60 0.78 -9.03
CA GLY A 72 -4.73 1.13 -10.45
C GLY A 72 -4.26 -0.01 -11.35
N ASP A 73 -3.45 0.31 -12.34
CA ASP A 73 -2.92 -0.66 -13.30
C ASP A 73 -1.66 -1.40 -12.81
N ASN A 74 -1.11 -0.99 -11.68
CA ASN A 74 0.03 -1.65 -11.08
C ASN A 74 -0.35 -3.02 -10.51
N ASN A 75 0.37 -4.06 -10.91
CA ASN A 75 0.12 -5.43 -10.47
C ASN A 75 1.24 -5.92 -9.53
N ALA A 76 0.92 -6.03 -8.23
CA ALA A 76 1.86 -6.48 -7.21
C ALA A 76 2.46 -7.86 -7.51
N ARG A 77 1.65 -8.76 -8.09
CA ARG A 77 2.12 -10.11 -8.44
C ARG A 77 3.13 -10.09 -9.58
N ASP A 78 2.86 -9.34 -10.64
CA ASP A 78 3.76 -9.26 -11.81
C ASP A 78 5.11 -8.63 -11.41
N ILE A 79 5.09 -7.62 -10.53
CA ILE A 79 6.29 -7.01 -9.96
C ILE A 79 7.15 -8.07 -9.25
N LEU A 80 6.54 -8.93 -8.42
CA LEU A 80 7.27 -9.99 -7.72
C LEU A 80 7.72 -11.10 -8.67
N GLU A 81 6.92 -11.46 -9.66
CA GLU A 81 7.24 -12.48 -10.65
C GLU A 81 8.48 -12.08 -11.48
N PHE A 82 8.58 -10.82 -11.89
CA PHE A 82 9.74 -10.28 -12.60
C PHE A 82 11.06 -10.40 -11.80
N SER A 83 10.96 -10.36 -10.47
CA SER A 83 12.10 -10.51 -9.56
C SER A 83 12.19 -11.89 -8.90
N SER A 84 11.38 -12.85 -9.33
CA SER A 84 11.18 -14.16 -8.69
C SER A 84 12.44 -14.97 -8.40
N LYS A 85 13.46 -14.87 -9.27
CA LYS A 85 14.75 -15.55 -9.09
C LYS A 85 15.53 -15.14 -7.83
N TYR A 86 15.15 -14.02 -7.20
CA TYR A 86 15.76 -13.54 -5.96
C TYR A 86 14.90 -13.83 -4.73
N LEU A 87 13.69 -14.36 -4.94
CA LEU A 87 12.73 -14.64 -3.89
C LEU A 87 12.80 -16.11 -3.43
N ASN A 88 12.60 -16.33 -2.14
CA ASN A 88 12.43 -17.69 -1.58
C ASN A 88 10.99 -18.16 -1.77
N LYS A 89 10.03 -17.25 -1.53
CA LYS A 89 8.59 -17.49 -1.68
C LYS A 89 7.92 -16.16 -2.06
N TYR A 90 6.87 -16.24 -2.85
CA TYR A 90 5.99 -15.12 -3.13
C TYR A 90 4.60 -15.60 -3.50
N GLY A 91 3.59 -14.74 -3.30
CA GLY A 91 2.22 -15.04 -3.67
C GLY A 91 1.26 -13.94 -3.26
N GLY A 92 0.08 -13.99 -3.85
CA GLY A 92 -0.97 -13.01 -3.62
C GLY A 92 -1.71 -12.66 -4.90
N HIS A 93 -2.30 -11.47 -4.90
CA HIS A 93 -3.16 -10.95 -5.97
C HIS A 93 -2.63 -9.62 -6.51
N LYS A 94 -3.31 -9.07 -7.54
CA LYS A 94 -2.95 -7.82 -8.20
C LYS A 94 -2.62 -6.69 -7.21
N ASN A 95 -3.46 -6.47 -6.21
CA ASN A 95 -3.34 -5.31 -5.30
C ASN A 95 -2.54 -5.60 -4.02
N ALA A 96 -2.34 -6.88 -3.69
CA ALA A 96 -1.70 -7.28 -2.44
C ALA A 96 -0.99 -8.61 -2.58
N SER A 97 0.30 -8.63 -2.35
CA SER A 97 1.12 -9.84 -2.37
C SER A 97 2.14 -9.81 -1.23
N GLY A 98 2.54 -11.01 -0.80
CA GLY A 98 3.58 -11.21 0.20
C GLY A 98 4.75 -12.01 -0.37
N PHE A 99 5.94 -11.83 0.21
CA PHE A 99 7.14 -12.53 -0.26
C PHE A 99 8.21 -12.63 0.81
N SER A 100 9.20 -13.47 0.56
CA SER A 100 10.43 -13.54 1.36
C SER A 100 11.65 -13.76 0.47
N LEU A 101 12.80 -13.28 0.94
CA LEU A 101 14.09 -13.44 0.26
C LEU A 101 15.22 -13.51 1.28
N ASN A 102 16.37 -14.06 0.87
CA ASN A 102 17.58 -13.99 1.67
C ASN A 102 18.12 -12.55 1.66
N ILE A 103 18.67 -12.09 2.79
CA ILE A 103 19.21 -10.73 2.94
C ILE A 103 20.25 -10.44 1.83
N ASP A 104 21.10 -11.38 1.48
CA ASP A 104 22.15 -11.24 0.45
C ASP A 104 21.57 -10.99 -0.97
N ASN A 105 20.31 -11.27 -1.17
CA ASN A 105 19.62 -11.03 -2.43
C ASN A 105 18.91 -9.67 -2.49
N PHE A 106 18.85 -8.94 -1.37
CA PHE A 106 18.06 -7.70 -1.28
C PHE A 106 18.48 -6.66 -2.32
N ASP A 107 19.76 -6.39 -2.49
CA ASP A 107 20.22 -5.37 -3.43
C ASP A 107 19.89 -5.74 -4.89
N LYS A 108 20.01 -7.02 -5.23
CA LYS A 108 19.65 -7.54 -6.57
C LYS A 108 18.15 -7.47 -6.80
N PHE A 109 17.36 -7.81 -5.78
CA PHE A 109 15.92 -7.67 -5.78
C PHE A 109 15.50 -6.19 -5.95
N ALA A 110 16.04 -5.29 -5.13
CA ALA A 110 15.74 -3.85 -5.18
C ALA A 110 16.06 -3.27 -6.57
N LYS A 111 17.24 -3.60 -7.13
CA LYS A 111 17.61 -3.18 -8.48
C LYS A 111 16.61 -3.67 -9.53
N LYS A 112 16.20 -4.95 -9.44
CA LYS A 112 15.28 -5.56 -10.42
C LYS A 112 13.87 -4.96 -10.32
N ILE A 113 13.40 -4.65 -9.11
CA ILE A 113 12.13 -3.94 -8.90
C ILE A 113 12.17 -2.53 -9.51
N MET A 114 13.26 -1.80 -9.31
CA MET A 114 13.41 -0.47 -9.92
C MET A 114 13.46 -0.52 -11.43
N GLU A 115 14.18 -1.51 -12.02
CA GLU A 115 14.20 -1.75 -13.45
C GLU A 115 12.78 -1.97 -14.00
N TYR A 116 12.00 -2.86 -13.37
CA TYR A 116 10.61 -3.12 -13.74
C TYR A 116 9.76 -1.85 -13.66
N SER A 117 9.93 -1.07 -12.60
CA SER A 117 9.13 0.14 -12.38
C SER A 117 9.37 1.22 -13.44
N LEU A 118 10.58 1.32 -13.94
CA LEU A 118 10.93 2.25 -15.01
C LEU A 118 10.46 1.74 -16.38
N GLU A 119 10.65 0.45 -16.68
CA GLU A 119 10.24 -0.16 -17.95
C GLU A 119 8.72 -0.12 -18.16
N ASN A 120 7.96 -0.23 -17.07
CA ASN A 120 6.49 -0.29 -17.10
C ASN A 120 5.82 1.04 -16.70
N ASN A 121 6.61 2.13 -16.55
CA ASN A 121 6.10 3.45 -16.17
C ASN A 121 5.16 3.35 -14.97
N LEU A 122 5.62 2.67 -13.88
CA LEU A 122 4.83 2.62 -12.65
C LEU A 122 4.73 4.03 -12.09
N GLU A 123 3.73 4.73 -12.56
CA GLU A 123 3.42 6.07 -12.05
C GLU A 123 2.74 5.96 -10.68
N SER A 124 2.93 7.01 -9.87
CA SER A 124 1.98 7.25 -8.80
C SER A 124 0.62 7.34 -9.45
N SER A 125 -0.30 6.47 -9.09
CA SER A 125 -1.70 6.74 -9.45
C SER A 125 -1.97 8.15 -8.96
N GLU A 126 -2.33 9.04 -9.89
CA GLU A 126 -2.96 10.30 -9.50
C GLU A 126 -3.95 9.92 -8.41
N LYS A 127 -3.96 10.64 -7.29
CA LYS A 127 -4.93 10.39 -6.22
C LYS A 127 -6.23 10.11 -6.92
N GLU A 128 -6.72 8.86 -6.84
CA GLU A 128 -8.00 8.54 -7.44
C GLU A 128 -8.91 9.70 -7.09
N ASN A 129 -9.41 10.40 -8.10
CA ASN A 129 -10.43 11.40 -7.85
C ASN A 129 -11.45 10.63 -7.03
N LYS A 130 -11.55 10.95 -5.73
CA LYS A 130 -12.47 10.24 -4.86
C LYS A 130 -13.82 10.34 -5.54
N ASN A 131 -14.19 9.28 -6.25
CA ASN A 131 -15.51 9.20 -6.83
C ASN A 131 -16.45 9.25 -5.64
N TYR A 132 -17.34 10.19 -5.65
CA TYR A 132 -18.47 10.21 -4.74
C TYR A 132 -19.68 9.65 -5.48
N ASP A 133 -20.53 8.96 -4.75
CA ASP A 133 -21.72 8.35 -5.34
C ASP A 133 -22.84 9.38 -5.45
N ILE A 134 -22.96 10.28 -4.47
CA ILE A 134 -24.04 11.27 -4.39
C ILE A 134 -23.51 12.60 -3.86
N GLU A 135 -23.85 13.70 -4.54
CA GLU A 135 -23.76 15.04 -3.97
C GLU A 135 -24.92 15.25 -2.99
N LEU A 136 -24.60 15.52 -1.73
CA LEU A 136 -25.60 15.69 -0.67
C LEU A 136 -25.40 17.04 0.03
N ASP A 137 -26.46 17.83 0.09
CA ASP A 137 -26.44 19.06 0.89
C ASP A 137 -26.32 18.70 2.37
N PHE A 138 -25.41 19.39 3.08
CA PHE A 138 -25.10 19.14 4.49
C PHE A 138 -26.33 19.09 5.41
N LYS A 139 -27.41 19.82 5.08
CA LYS A 139 -28.67 19.82 5.83
C LYS A 139 -29.41 18.47 5.83
N TYR A 140 -29.06 17.55 4.94
CA TYR A 140 -29.67 16.22 4.87
C TYR A 140 -28.82 15.15 5.56
N ILE A 141 -27.69 15.54 6.15
CA ILE A 141 -26.86 14.63 6.96
C ILE A 141 -27.45 14.57 8.37
N ASP A 142 -28.34 13.64 8.58
CA ASP A 142 -29.04 13.40 9.85
C ASP A 142 -28.97 11.93 10.29
N MET A 143 -29.54 11.60 11.42
CA MET A 143 -29.57 10.25 11.95
C MET A 143 -30.38 9.29 11.06
N GLN A 144 -31.41 9.78 10.38
CA GLN A 144 -32.19 8.97 9.47
C GLN A 144 -31.39 8.50 8.26
N LEU A 145 -30.49 9.37 7.76
CA LEU A 145 -29.54 8.99 6.69
C LEU A 145 -28.59 7.90 7.21
N ALA A 146 -27.99 8.07 8.39
CA ALA A 146 -27.08 7.10 8.97
C ALA A 146 -27.76 5.73 9.15
N GLU A 147 -28.96 5.68 9.74
CA GLU A 147 -29.75 4.46 9.86
C GLU A 147 -30.08 3.84 8.51
N THR A 148 -30.35 4.66 7.49
CA THR A 148 -30.63 4.16 6.14
C THR A 148 -29.40 3.50 5.51
N ILE A 149 -28.20 4.06 5.73
CA ILE A 149 -26.94 3.50 5.23
C ILE A 149 -26.67 2.13 5.87
N GLU A 150 -26.93 1.97 7.19
CA GLU A 150 -26.78 0.71 7.91
C GLU A 150 -27.58 -0.45 7.29
N TYR A 151 -28.72 -0.19 6.63
CA TYR A 151 -29.46 -1.25 5.93
C TYR A 151 -28.72 -1.85 4.73
N PHE A 152 -27.68 -1.19 4.23
CA PHE A 152 -26.86 -1.71 3.13
C PHE A 152 -25.67 -2.55 3.60
N GLU A 153 -25.45 -2.64 4.91
CA GLU A 153 -24.39 -3.49 5.48
C GLU A 153 -24.66 -5.01 5.24
N PRO A 154 -23.63 -5.84 5.20
CA PRO A 154 -22.20 -5.51 5.42
C PRO A 154 -21.56 -4.93 4.15
N PHE A 155 -20.81 -3.84 4.32
CA PHE A 155 -19.99 -3.27 3.26
C PHE A 155 -18.73 -4.10 3.01
N GLY A 156 -18.22 -4.08 1.76
CA GLY A 156 -17.05 -4.82 1.37
C GLY A 156 -16.90 -4.93 -0.15
N TYR A 157 -16.19 -5.95 -0.59
CA TYR A 157 -15.96 -6.18 -2.02
C TYR A 157 -17.30 -6.37 -2.76
N SER A 158 -17.52 -5.58 -3.82
CA SER A 158 -18.78 -5.50 -4.60
C SER A 158 -19.99 -4.89 -3.88
N ASN A 159 -19.82 -4.38 -2.65
CA ASN A 159 -20.81 -3.59 -1.93
C ASN A 159 -20.07 -2.53 -1.11
N GLU A 160 -19.55 -1.52 -1.81
CA GLU A 160 -18.74 -0.48 -1.19
C GLU A 160 -19.60 0.48 -0.36
N GLU A 161 -19.03 1.01 0.72
CA GLU A 161 -19.71 2.02 1.53
C GLU A 161 -19.93 3.28 0.68
N PRO A 162 -21.16 3.86 0.64
CA PRO A 162 -21.43 5.03 -0.19
C PRO A 162 -20.67 6.26 0.29
N ILE A 163 -20.06 6.96 -0.65
CA ILE A 163 -19.30 8.18 -0.40
C ILE A 163 -20.15 9.39 -0.81
N PHE A 164 -20.40 10.26 0.17
CA PHE A 164 -21.14 11.50 -0.04
C PHE A 164 -20.19 12.69 -0.17
N TYR A 165 -20.56 13.64 -0.99
CA TYR A 165 -19.84 14.89 -1.17
C TYR A 165 -20.76 16.08 -0.91
N SER A 166 -20.31 17.05 -0.12
CA SER A 166 -21.03 18.30 0.13
C SER A 166 -20.21 19.50 -0.32
N ASN A 167 -20.85 20.36 -1.09
CA ASN A 167 -20.28 21.65 -1.49
C ASN A 167 -20.53 22.74 -0.45
N ASN A 168 -19.67 23.76 -0.42
CA ASN A 168 -19.88 25.01 0.33
C ASN A 168 -20.14 24.82 1.83
N VAL A 169 -19.53 23.84 2.48
CA VAL A 169 -19.57 23.69 3.93
C VAL A 169 -18.77 24.84 4.56
N LYS A 170 -19.46 25.71 5.33
CA LYS A 170 -18.86 26.83 6.05
C LYS A 170 -18.75 26.51 7.54
#